data_4d3c1959ce84518750a692e13aa330ed
#
_entry.id   4d3c1959ce84518750a692e13aa330ed
#
_cell.length_a   1.000
_cell.length_b   1.000
_cell.length_c   1.000
_cell.angle_alpha   90.00
_cell.angle_beta   90.00
_cell.angle_gamma   90.00
#
_symmetry.space_group_name_H-M   'P 1'
#
loop_
_entity.id
_entity.type
_entity.pdbx_description
1 polymer ?
#
loop_
_entity_poly.entity_id
_entity_poly.type
_entity_poly.pdbx_seq_one_letter_code
_entity_poly.pdbx_strand_id
1 'polypeptide(L)'
;GESELFDEFWAAYPKHVAKKPARRAWDKLHADRDLLDALLTALEWQTRTEAWQRDGGRYVPNPATWLNGRRWEDEPQPGEPDKPPRRREEVEVW
;
A
#
# COMPACT_ATOMS: atom_id res chain seq x y z
N GLY A 1 -7.17 -15.09 -8.96
CA GLY A 1 -5.77 -15.31 -9.33
C GLY A 1 -4.94 -14.09 -9.10
N GLU A 2 -3.71 -14.13 -9.58
CA GLU A 2 -2.80 -13.02 -9.36
C GLU A 2 -3.30 -11.71 -9.97
N SER A 3 -3.93 -11.79 -11.13
CA SER A 3 -4.45 -10.58 -11.75
C SER A 3 -5.52 -9.92 -10.91
N GLU A 4 -6.35 -10.73 -10.27
CA GLU A 4 -7.40 -10.17 -9.41
C GLU A 4 -6.80 -9.47 -8.19
N LEU A 5 -5.75 -10.06 -7.62
CA LEU A 5 -5.08 -9.44 -6.48
C LEU A 5 -4.43 -8.13 -6.88
N PHE A 6 -3.78 -8.11 -8.04
CA PHE A 6 -3.19 -6.87 -8.51
C PHE A 6 -4.27 -5.81 -8.74
N ASP A 7 -5.40 -6.22 -9.30
CA ASP A 7 -6.47 -5.26 -9.56
C ASP A 7 -7.00 -4.65 -8.27
N GLU A 8 -7.09 -5.42 -7.19
CA GLU A 8 -7.50 -4.87 -5.90
C GLU A 8 -6.49 -3.85 -5.39
N PHE A 9 -5.19 -4.16 -5.51
CA PHE A 9 -4.17 -3.20 -5.12
C PHE A 9 -4.26 -1.93 -5.96
N TRP A 10 -4.35 -2.11 -7.28
CA TRP A 10 -4.38 -0.98 -8.20
C TRP A 10 -5.54 -0.05 -7.89
N ALA A 11 -6.72 -0.63 -7.63
CA ALA A 11 -7.90 0.18 -7.33
C ALA A 11 -7.74 0.96 -6.04
N ALA A 12 -7.03 0.39 -5.06
CA ALA A 12 -6.84 1.05 -3.77
C ALA A 12 -5.75 2.09 -3.79
N TYR A 13 -4.82 1.98 -4.74
CA TYR A 13 -3.70 2.90 -4.77
C TYR A 13 -4.17 4.25 -5.33
N PRO A 14 -3.81 5.38 -4.66
CA PRO A 14 -4.38 6.68 -5.06
C PRO A 14 -3.80 7.27 -6.33
N LYS A 15 -2.67 6.77 -6.81
CA LYS A 15 -2.02 7.36 -8.00
C LYS A 15 -1.94 6.29 -9.08
N HIS A 16 -2.71 6.46 -10.13
CA HIS A 16 -2.84 5.45 -11.19
C HIS A 16 -1.99 5.82 -12.39
N VAL A 17 -0.67 5.67 -12.25
CA VAL A 17 0.26 5.98 -13.33
C VAL A 17 1.27 4.85 -13.46
N ALA A 18 1.85 4.72 -14.66
CA ALA A 18 2.92 3.75 -14.90
C ALA A 18 2.49 2.34 -14.52
N LYS A 19 1.37 1.90 -15.09
CA LYS A 19 0.79 0.60 -14.70
C LYS A 19 1.70 -0.57 -15.04
N LYS A 20 2.39 -0.52 -16.19
CA LYS A 20 3.27 -1.62 -16.56
C LYS A 20 4.42 -1.82 -15.58
N PRO A 21 5.17 -0.76 -15.22
CA PRO A 21 6.18 -0.94 -14.17
C PRO A 21 5.59 -1.43 -12.85
N ALA A 22 4.38 -0.97 -12.51
CA ALA A 22 3.73 -1.42 -11.30
C ALA A 22 3.44 -2.91 -11.35
N ARG A 23 2.94 -3.39 -12.50
CA ARG A 23 2.66 -4.81 -12.64
C ARG A 23 3.94 -5.63 -12.55
N ARG A 24 5.02 -5.14 -13.14
CA ARG A 24 6.30 -5.85 -13.02
C ARG A 24 6.78 -5.93 -11.58
N ALA A 25 6.65 -4.83 -10.85
CA ALA A 25 7.02 -4.84 -9.43
C ALA A 25 6.15 -5.79 -8.65
N TRP A 26 4.85 -5.82 -8.97
CA TRP A 26 3.90 -6.72 -8.33
C TRP A 26 4.29 -8.18 -8.57
N ASP A 27 4.61 -8.51 -9.82
CA ASP A 27 4.95 -9.88 -10.18
C ASP A 27 6.17 -10.37 -9.41
N LYS A 28 7.13 -9.49 -9.15
CA LYS A 28 8.31 -9.87 -8.39
C LYS A 28 8.01 -10.22 -6.94
N LEU A 29 6.92 -9.70 -6.42
CA LEU A 29 6.57 -9.95 -5.01
C LEU A 29 5.93 -11.32 -4.82
N HIS A 30 5.38 -11.90 -5.88
CA HIS A 30 4.62 -13.16 -5.77
C HIS A 30 3.57 -13.04 -4.66
N ALA A 31 2.82 -11.95 -4.70
CA ALA A 31 1.91 -11.60 -3.61
C ALA A 31 0.77 -12.61 -3.51
N ASP A 32 0.45 -12.95 -2.28
CA ASP A 32 -0.75 -13.73 -1.99
C ASP A 32 -1.76 -12.84 -1.27
N ARG A 33 -2.86 -13.41 -0.84
CA ARG A 33 -3.90 -12.65 -0.17
C ARG A 33 -3.38 -12.00 1.12
N ASP A 34 -2.54 -12.70 1.86
CA ASP A 34 -2.00 -12.14 3.11
C ASP A 34 -1.14 -10.92 2.83
N LEU A 35 -0.30 -10.99 1.80
CA LEU A 35 0.51 -9.82 1.47
C LEU A 35 -0.37 -8.69 0.96
N LEU A 36 -1.35 -8.98 0.11
CA LEU A 36 -2.27 -7.94 -0.35
C LEU A 36 -2.95 -7.26 0.83
N ASP A 37 -3.40 -8.03 1.81
CA ASP A 37 -4.05 -7.44 2.97
C ASP A 37 -3.11 -6.49 3.71
N ALA A 38 -1.82 -6.85 3.79
CA ALA A 38 -0.84 -5.96 4.41
C ALA A 38 -0.69 -4.67 3.60
N LEU A 39 -0.67 -4.79 2.27
CA LEU A 39 -0.57 -3.60 1.42
C LEU A 39 -1.79 -2.70 1.59
N LEU A 40 -2.99 -3.30 1.61
CA LEU A 40 -4.20 -2.52 1.76
C LEU A 40 -4.27 -1.84 3.12
N THR A 41 -3.82 -2.53 4.16
CA THR A 41 -3.78 -1.93 5.49
C THR A 41 -2.84 -0.73 5.51
N ALA A 42 -1.67 -0.87 4.88
CA ALA A 42 -0.73 0.25 4.81
C ALA A 42 -1.36 1.42 4.07
N LEU A 43 -2.06 1.17 2.97
CA LEU A 43 -2.68 2.24 2.23
C LEU A 43 -3.76 2.95 3.04
N GLU A 44 -4.45 2.23 3.94
CA GLU A 44 -5.47 2.86 4.77
C GLU A 44 -4.91 4.02 5.58
N TRP A 45 -3.71 3.87 6.12
CA TRP A 45 -3.18 4.96 6.94
C TRP A 45 -2.27 5.88 6.13
N GLN A 46 -1.53 5.35 5.15
CA GLN A 46 -0.61 6.21 4.39
C GLN A 46 -1.34 7.22 3.53
N THR A 47 -2.51 6.85 3.00
CA THR A 47 -3.28 7.79 2.19
C THR A 47 -3.81 8.96 3.01
N ARG A 48 -3.84 8.84 4.34
CA ARG A 48 -4.32 9.91 5.20
C ARG A 48 -3.22 10.80 5.72
N THR A 49 -1.96 10.52 5.38
CA THR A 49 -0.87 11.34 5.84
C THR A 49 -0.86 12.67 5.12
N GLU A 50 -0.31 13.68 5.78
CA GLU A 50 -0.18 14.99 5.15
C GLU A 50 0.67 14.91 3.89
N ALA A 51 1.73 14.10 3.93
CA ALA A 51 2.63 13.99 2.79
C ALA A 51 1.90 13.52 1.54
N TRP A 52 0.97 12.58 1.71
CA TRP A 52 0.24 12.05 0.56
C TRP A 52 -0.91 12.94 0.12
N GLN A 53 -1.40 13.82 1.02
CA GLN A 53 -2.51 14.70 0.68
C GLN A 53 -2.05 16.06 0.19
N ARG A 54 -0.80 16.40 0.45
CA ARG A 54 -0.24 17.68 0.09
C ARG A 54 -0.32 17.89 -1.41
N ASP A 55 -0.73 19.09 -1.80
CA ASP A 55 -0.78 19.50 -3.21
C ASP A 55 -1.56 18.51 -4.08
N GLY A 56 -2.68 18.00 -3.53
CA GLY A 56 -3.55 17.12 -4.30
C GLY A 56 -2.96 15.77 -4.59
N GLY A 57 -2.00 15.31 -3.78
CA GLY A 57 -1.39 14.01 -3.97
C GLY A 57 -0.16 14.04 -4.84
N ARG A 58 0.39 15.22 -5.06
CA ARG A 58 1.54 15.38 -5.93
C ARG A 58 2.74 14.55 -5.50
N TYR A 59 2.90 14.34 -4.21
CA TYR A 59 4.06 13.66 -3.68
C TYR A 59 3.83 12.19 -3.38
N VAL A 60 2.67 11.66 -3.77
CA VAL A 60 2.43 10.21 -3.67
C VAL A 60 3.40 9.50 -4.61
N PRO A 61 4.14 8.50 -4.14
CA PRO A 61 5.06 7.81 -5.05
C PRO A 61 4.30 7.04 -6.12
N ASN A 62 4.96 6.81 -7.25
CA ASN A 62 4.38 5.95 -8.26
C ASN A 62 4.18 4.56 -7.68
N PRO A 63 3.17 3.81 -8.13
CA PRO A 63 2.92 2.49 -7.55
C PRO A 63 4.13 1.56 -7.60
N ALA A 64 4.88 1.58 -8.71
CA ALA A 64 6.06 0.74 -8.83
C ALA A 64 7.10 1.11 -7.78
N THR A 65 7.29 2.40 -7.55
CA THR A 65 8.25 2.86 -6.54
C THR A 65 7.84 2.39 -5.15
N TRP A 66 6.55 2.50 -4.86
CA TRP A 66 6.03 2.08 -3.55
C TRP A 66 6.23 0.58 -3.35
N LEU A 67 5.95 -0.21 -4.39
CA LEU A 67 6.11 -1.66 -4.30
C LEU A 67 7.58 -2.05 -4.21
N ASN A 68 8.43 -1.48 -5.06
CA ASN A 68 9.85 -1.84 -5.05
C ASN A 68 10.53 -1.44 -3.75
N GLY A 69 10.09 -0.34 -3.15
CA GLY A 69 10.65 0.13 -1.89
C GLY A 69 10.04 -0.52 -0.66
N ARG A 70 9.09 -1.44 -0.87
CA ARG A 70 8.40 -2.12 0.22
C ARG A 70 7.83 -1.11 1.22
N ARG A 71 7.23 -0.05 0.69
CA ARG A 71 6.81 1.08 1.52
C ARG A 71 5.63 0.74 2.42
N TRP A 72 4.99 -0.40 2.23
CA TRP A 72 3.95 -0.83 3.16
C TRP A 72 4.53 -1.18 4.53
N GLU A 73 5.84 -1.32 4.62
CA GLU A 73 6.50 -1.62 5.89
C GLU A 73 6.85 -0.37 6.68
N ASP A 74 6.62 0.82 6.09
CA ASP A 74 6.94 2.07 6.77
C ASP A 74 6.11 2.22 8.04
N GLU A 75 6.69 2.94 9.01
CA GLU A 75 6.02 3.21 10.27
C GLU A 75 5.51 4.64 10.28
N PRO A 76 4.37 4.89 10.96
CA PRO A 76 3.88 6.26 11.07
C PRO A 76 4.89 7.18 11.76
N GLN A 77 4.97 8.41 11.27
CA GLN A 77 5.81 9.42 11.87
C GLN A 77 5.00 10.20 12.91
N PRO A 78 5.67 10.94 13.80
CA PRO A 78 4.94 11.75 14.78
C PRO A 78 3.93 12.65 14.07
N GLY A 79 2.70 12.66 14.58
CA GLY A 79 1.64 13.47 14.01
C GLY A 79 0.85 12.79 12.92
N GLU A 80 1.25 11.61 12.49
CA GLU A 80 0.52 10.88 11.46
C GLU A 80 -0.49 9.93 12.08
N PRO A 81 -1.49 9.48 11.29
CA PRO A 81 -2.45 8.50 11.81
C PRO A 81 -1.76 7.24 12.29
N ASP A 82 -2.33 6.62 13.31
CA ASP A 82 -1.81 5.35 13.78
C ASP A 82 -2.01 4.28 12.72
N LYS A 83 -1.06 3.35 12.67
CA LYS A 83 -1.13 2.23 11.76
C LYS A 83 -2.17 1.24 12.27
N PRO A 84 -3.21 0.94 11.47
CA PRO A 84 -4.24 0.01 11.92
C PRO A 84 -3.70 -1.42 11.96
N PRO A 85 -4.36 -2.31 12.74
CA PRO A 85 -3.97 -3.71 12.71
C PRO A 85 -4.23 -4.31 11.33
N ARG A 86 -3.44 -5.32 11.00
CA ARG A 86 -3.61 -6.00 9.73
C ARG A 86 -4.95 -6.74 9.72
N ARG A 87 -5.56 -6.78 8.54
CA ARG A 87 -6.92 -7.30 8.42
C ARG A 87 -7.09 -8.71 8.90
N ARG A 88 -6.09 -9.55 8.65
CA ARG A 88 -6.18 -10.96 8.98
C ARG A 88 -5.49 -11.31 10.27
N GLU A 89 -4.98 -10.31 10.91
CA GLU A 89 -4.21 -10.53 12.10
C GLU A 89 -5.13 -10.79 13.28
N GLU A 90 -4.85 -11.82 14.02
CA GLU A 90 -5.60 -12.09 15.21
C GLU A 90 -5.29 -11.04 16.24
N VAL A 91 -6.32 -10.59 16.93
CA VAL A 91 -6.10 -9.66 18.02
C VAL A 91 -5.43 -10.42 19.14
N GLU A 92 -4.31 -9.89 19.57
CA GLU A 92 -3.60 -10.50 20.65
C GLU A 92 -4.34 -10.30 21.93
N VAL A 93 -4.55 -11.35 22.65
CA VAL A 93 -5.29 -11.28 23.90
C VAL A 93 -4.34 -11.59 25.02
N TRP A 94 -4.23 -10.69 25.94
CA TRP A 94 -3.39 -10.89 27.11
C TRP A 94 -4.16 -10.91 28.36
#